data_ddc7d4d604ec5d632b299311bdc80800
#
_entry.id   ddc7d4d604ec5d632b299311bdc80800
#
_cell.length_a   1.000
_cell.length_b   1.000
_cell.length_c   1.000
_cell.angle_alpha   90.00
_cell.angle_beta   90.00
_cell.angle_gamma   90.00
#
_symmetry.space_group_name_H-M   'P 1'
#
loop_
_entity.id
_entity.type
_entity.pdbx_description
1 polymer ?
#
loop_
_entity_poly.entity_id
_entity_poly.type
_entity_poly.pdbx_seq_one_letter_code
_entity_poly.pdbx_strand_id
1 'polypeptide(L)'
;MDTIQDKNTPDVISRLRHIMSQQHMSQRRLASILRLDPSNLSKVMTGKLPFTEGLINRIVVDLGVSKSWLKEGIGLPYEKESLARDIVLPSAPSPQHVSTGVPVYDIDVTAGCRSLEQLFSETHPIGMMDIPELPSDAHVVKVRGDSMSPRINNGGYVAIRHIRDPRNIFWGQIYVVQLEEYRMIKYIRRHADPSMVILHSDNPAYDDMDVPRADIRALYIVEAVLNYEVY
;
A
#
# COMPACT_ATOMS: atom_id res chain seq x y z
N MET A 1 24.00 -33.42 13.17
CA MET A 1 22.52 -33.54 13.13
C MET A 1 21.98 -32.75 14.30
N ASP A 2 21.87 -31.44 14.12
CA ASP A 2 21.40 -30.54 15.17
C ASP A 2 19.87 -30.47 15.13
N THR A 3 19.26 -31.19 16.05
CA THR A 3 17.82 -31.11 16.31
C THR A 3 17.60 -29.94 17.25
N ILE A 4 17.32 -28.77 16.71
CA ILE A 4 16.90 -27.63 17.52
C ILE A 4 15.46 -27.90 17.95
N GLN A 5 15.29 -28.34 19.17
CA GLN A 5 14.03 -28.22 19.91
C GLN A 5 13.87 -26.76 20.31
N ASP A 6 13.39 -25.98 19.39
CA ASP A 6 13.25 -24.54 19.58
C ASP A 6 11.91 -24.24 20.26
N LYS A 7 11.96 -23.48 21.36
CA LYS A 7 10.77 -22.96 22.08
C LYS A 7 9.82 -22.14 21.21
N ASN A 8 10.20 -21.86 19.96
CA ASN A 8 9.49 -21.01 19.01
C ASN A 8 8.57 -21.76 18.02
N THR A 9 8.52 -23.10 18.08
CA THR A 9 7.70 -23.91 17.15
C THR A 9 6.20 -23.55 17.15
N PRO A 10 5.54 -23.28 18.31
CA PRO A 10 4.13 -22.87 18.33
C PRO A 10 3.88 -21.55 17.58
N ASP A 11 4.82 -20.61 17.66
CA ASP A 11 4.71 -19.30 17.05
C ASP A 11 4.87 -19.35 15.52
N VAL A 12 5.79 -20.19 15.01
CA VAL A 12 5.96 -20.44 13.58
C VAL A 12 4.70 -21.06 12.97
N ILE A 13 4.09 -22.04 13.67
CA ILE A 13 2.84 -22.67 13.23
C ILE A 13 1.70 -21.65 13.19
N SER A 14 1.60 -20.78 14.19
CA SER A 14 0.59 -19.72 14.26
C SER A 14 0.72 -18.74 13.08
N ARG A 15 1.95 -18.29 12.80
CA ARG A 15 2.24 -17.40 11.67
C ARG A 15 1.94 -18.06 10.32
N LEU A 16 2.27 -19.34 10.15
CA LEU A 16 1.94 -20.08 8.94
C LEU A 16 0.43 -20.23 8.75
N ARG A 17 -0.33 -20.46 9.81
CA ARG A 17 -1.80 -20.46 9.77
C ARG A 17 -2.36 -19.09 9.40
N HIS A 18 -1.75 -18.02 9.89
CA HIS A 18 -2.13 -16.66 9.54
C HIS A 18 -2.01 -16.41 8.02
N ILE A 19 -0.86 -16.79 7.42
CA ILE A 19 -0.66 -16.72 5.96
C ILE A 19 -1.70 -17.55 5.19
N MET A 20 -1.94 -18.78 5.65
CA MET A 20 -2.94 -19.64 5.02
C MET A 20 -4.33 -19.01 5.04
N SER A 21 -4.70 -18.37 6.16
CA SER A 21 -5.98 -17.67 6.30
C SER A 21 -6.07 -16.45 5.37
N GLN A 22 -5.04 -15.63 5.31
CA GLN A 22 -5.00 -14.46 4.43
C GLN A 22 -5.09 -14.81 2.95
N GLN A 23 -4.44 -15.92 2.54
CA GLN A 23 -4.46 -16.39 1.15
C GLN A 23 -5.59 -17.36 0.84
N HIS A 24 -6.53 -17.56 1.76
CA HIS A 24 -7.61 -18.55 1.64
C HIS A 24 -7.09 -19.95 1.21
N MET A 25 -5.92 -20.34 1.74
CA MET A 25 -5.19 -21.52 1.35
C MET A 25 -5.51 -22.71 2.25
N SER A 26 -5.96 -23.82 1.65
CA SER A 26 -6.14 -25.07 2.39
C SER A 26 -4.80 -25.75 2.69
N GLN A 27 -4.78 -26.56 3.73
CA GLN A 27 -3.58 -27.33 4.12
C GLN A 27 -3.10 -28.29 3.00
N ARG A 28 -4.04 -28.84 2.20
CA ARG A 28 -3.71 -29.67 1.02
C ARG A 28 -3.00 -28.84 -0.05
N ARG A 29 -3.48 -27.62 -0.30
CA ARG A 29 -2.85 -26.70 -1.27
C ARG A 29 -1.46 -26.29 -0.83
N LEU A 30 -1.28 -25.99 0.46
CA LEU A 30 0.03 -25.70 1.03
C LEU A 30 0.99 -26.89 0.87
N ALA A 31 0.54 -28.12 1.18
CA ALA A 31 1.36 -29.33 0.98
C ALA A 31 1.81 -29.51 -0.47
N SER A 32 0.92 -29.24 -1.42
CA SER A 32 1.24 -29.28 -2.86
C SER A 32 2.30 -28.26 -3.26
N ILE A 33 2.17 -27.02 -2.80
CA ILE A 33 3.15 -25.93 -3.08
C ILE A 33 4.52 -26.33 -2.51
N LEU A 34 4.56 -26.77 -1.26
CA LEU A 34 5.80 -27.16 -0.58
C LEU A 34 6.32 -28.53 -1.03
N ARG A 35 5.65 -29.22 -1.97
CA ARG A 35 5.99 -30.58 -2.44
C ARG A 35 6.18 -31.58 -1.30
N LEU A 36 5.26 -31.51 -0.32
CA LEU A 36 5.24 -32.37 0.85
C LEU A 36 4.02 -33.30 0.79
N ASP A 37 4.18 -34.46 1.44
CA ASP A 37 3.02 -35.31 1.71
C ASP A 37 2.06 -34.61 2.69
N PRO A 38 0.74 -34.55 2.38
CA PRO A 38 -0.23 -33.88 3.24
C PRO A 38 -0.28 -34.40 4.68
N SER A 39 -0.01 -35.70 4.88
CA SER A 39 0.02 -36.32 6.22
C SER A 39 1.23 -35.85 7.02
N ASN A 40 2.37 -35.63 6.35
CA ASN A 40 3.58 -35.10 7.00
C ASN A 40 3.40 -33.64 7.38
N LEU A 41 2.85 -32.83 6.46
CA LEU A 41 2.52 -31.43 6.79
C LEU A 41 1.54 -31.34 7.95
N SER A 42 0.51 -32.20 7.99
CA SER A 42 -0.44 -32.24 9.10
C SER A 42 0.22 -32.54 10.45
N LYS A 43 1.19 -33.47 10.48
CA LYS A 43 1.95 -33.78 11.70
C LYS A 43 2.81 -32.62 12.16
N VAL A 44 3.42 -31.86 11.23
CA VAL A 44 4.17 -30.62 11.54
C VAL A 44 3.23 -29.55 12.08
N MET A 45 2.10 -29.32 11.44
CA MET A 45 1.11 -28.31 11.83
C MET A 45 0.41 -28.61 13.16
N THR A 46 0.46 -29.85 13.62
CA THR A 46 -0.04 -30.30 14.94
C THR A 46 1.07 -30.45 15.98
N GLY A 47 2.32 -30.11 15.63
CA GLY A 47 3.46 -30.22 16.54
C GLY A 47 3.95 -31.67 16.79
N LYS A 48 3.42 -32.66 16.07
CA LYS A 48 3.86 -34.08 16.17
C LYS A 48 5.18 -34.36 15.47
N LEU A 49 5.57 -33.49 14.52
CA LEU A 49 6.87 -33.48 13.87
C LEU A 49 7.52 -32.09 14.03
N PRO A 50 8.84 -32.03 14.18
CA PRO A 50 9.54 -30.74 14.34
C PRO A 50 9.49 -29.90 13.07
N PHE A 51 9.50 -28.61 13.26
CA PHE A 51 9.67 -27.62 12.18
C PHE A 51 11.16 -27.52 11.86
N THR A 52 11.59 -28.13 10.76
CA THR A 52 13.01 -28.16 10.37
C THR A 52 13.41 -26.89 9.61
N GLU A 53 14.69 -26.51 9.68
CA GLU A 53 15.25 -25.40 8.88
C GLU A 53 15.02 -25.60 7.37
N GLY A 54 15.11 -26.82 6.88
CA GLY A 54 14.81 -27.15 5.48
C GLY A 54 13.37 -26.85 5.10
N LEU A 55 12.41 -27.07 6.00
CA LEU A 55 11.01 -26.74 5.80
C LEU A 55 10.79 -25.21 5.86
N ILE A 56 11.43 -24.51 6.78
CA ILE A 56 11.40 -23.05 6.89
C ILE A 56 11.91 -22.43 5.59
N ASN A 57 13.09 -22.85 5.12
CA ASN A 57 13.67 -22.33 3.88
C ASN A 57 12.77 -22.59 2.66
N ARG A 58 12.10 -23.74 2.61
CA ARG A 58 11.14 -24.05 1.54
C ARG A 58 9.92 -23.13 1.59
N ILE A 59 9.36 -22.88 2.78
CA ILE A 59 8.26 -21.92 2.97
C ILE A 59 8.67 -20.52 2.54
N VAL A 60 9.86 -20.08 2.92
CA VAL A 60 10.42 -18.78 2.52
C VAL A 60 10.51 -18.65 0.99
N VAL A 61 11.03 -19.67 0.32
CA VAL A 61 11.22 -19.64 -1.15
C VAL A 61 9.88 -19.81 -1.90
N ASP A 62 9.09 -20.81 -1.53
CA ASP A 62 7.89 -21.20 -2.31
C ASP A 62 6.69 -20.27 -2.05
N LEU A 63 6.60 -19.64 -0.86
CA LEU A 63 5.55 -18.68 -0.50
C LEU A 63 6.03 -17.22 -0.55
N GLY A 64 7.33 -16.95 -0.75
CA GLY A 64 7.89 -15.61 -0.75
C GLY A 64 7.83 -14.91 0.61
N VAL A 65 7.84 -15.67 1.73
CA VAL A 65 7.68 -15.15 3.08
C VAL A 65 9.03 -14.80 3.68
N SER A 66 9.12 -13.70 4.43
CA SER A 66 10.34 -13.33 5.17
C SER A 66 10.70 -14.38 6.21
N LYS A 67 11.99 -14.78 6.24
CA LYS A 67 12.50 -15.77 7.19
C LYS A 67 12.48 -15.24 8.62
N SER A 68 12.88 -13.99 8.82
CA SER A 68 12.87 -13.30 10.12
C SER A 68 11.45 -13.18 10.66
N TRP A 69 10.49 -12.82 9.81
CA TRP A 69 9.10 -12.81 10.24
C TRP A 69 8.57 -14.20 10.58
N LEU A 70 8.86 -15.20 9.77
CA LEU A 70 8.36 -16.56 10.01
C LEU A 70 8.93 -17.17 11.30
N LYS A 71 10.23 -16.98 11.58
CA LYS A 71 10.91 -17.52 12.76
C LYS A 71 10.71 -16.69 14.02
N GLU A 72 10.85 -15.38 13.91
CA GLU A 72 10.99 -14.46 15.04
C GLU A 72 9.82 -13.52 15.21
N GLY A 73 9.01 -13.35 14.16
CA GLY A 73 7.89 -12.40 14.14
C GLY A 73 8.35 -10.96 13.89
N ILE A 74 9.59 -10.78 13.42
CA ILE A 74 10.16 -9.46 13.14
C ILE A 74 9.87 -9.07 11.69
N GLY A 75 9.39 -7.85 11.45
CA GLY A 75 9.08 -7.34 10.12
C GLY A 75 7.70 -7.79 9.61
N LEU A 76 7.51 -7.76 8.29
CA LEU A 76 6.29 -8.14 7.60
C LEU A 76 6.42 -9.50 6.91
N PRO A 77 5.29 -10.25 6.74
CA PRO A 77 5.34 -11.60 6.15
C PRO A 77 5.95 -11.66 4.75
N TYR A 78 5.83 -10.59 3.95
CA TYR A 78 6.28 -10.53 2.56
C TYR A 78 7.37 -9.48 2.31
N GLU A 79 8.15 -9.18 3.32
CA GLU A 79 9.34 -8.35 3.16
C GLU A 79 10.39 -9.10 2.33
N LYS A 80 10.76 -8.56 1.15
CA LYS A 80 11.92 -9.07 0.41
C LYS A 80 13.17 -8.76 1.20
N GLU A 81 13.80 -9.78 1.77
CA GLU A 81 15.18 -9.66 2.25
C GLU A 81 16.06 -9.23 1.07
N SER A 82 16.49 -7.98 1.05
CA SER A 82 17.57 -7.56 0.17
C SER A 82 18.81 -8.38 0.56
N LEU A 83 19.28 -9.25 -0.34
CA LEU A 83 20.53 -9.99 -0.19
C LEU A 83 21.71 -8.99 -0.16
N ALA A 84 21.95 -8.41 1.00
CA ALA A 84 23.22 -7.77 1.29
C ALA A 84 24.25 -8.87 1.50
N ARG A 85 25.05 -9.13 0.46
CA ARG A 85 26.26 -9.97 0.58
C ARG A 85 27.20 -9.30 1.56
N ASP A 86 27.63 -10.09 2.56
CA ASP A 86 28.66 -9.74 3.52
C ASP A 86 29.92 -9.23 2.81
N ILE A 87 30.13 -7.92 2.86
CA ILE A 87 31.46 -7.33 2.75
C ILE A 87 31.69 -6.66 4.10
N VAL A 88 32.52 -7.31 4.91
CA VAL A 88 33.02 -6.78 6.18
C VAL A 88 33.93 -5.60 5.88
N LEU A 89 33.43 -4.37 6.10
CA LEU A 89 34.23 -3.16 6.21
C LEU A 89 34.07 -2.59 7.62
N PRO A 90 35.15 -2.01 8.23
CA PRO A 90 35.13 -1.63 9.64
C PRO A 90 34.14 -0.49 9.90
N SER A 91 33.50 -0.58 11.05
CA SER A 91 32.42 0.23 11.60
C SER A 91 32.65 1.74 11.50
N ALA A 92 31.93 2.38 10.57
CA ALA A 92 31.44 3.74 10.76
C ALA A 92 29.96 3.65 11.18
N PRO A 93 29.43 4.56 12.01
CA PRO A 93 28.04 4.50 12.45
C PRO A 93 27.13 4.56 11.22
N SER A 94 26.39 3.47 11.00
CA SER A 94 25.44 3.37 9.91
C SER A 94 24.41 4.49 10.04
N PRO A 95 24.20 5.33 9.02
CA PRO A 95 23.01 6.15 8.98
C PRO A 95 21.82 5.18 8.94
N GLN A 96 20.94 5.30 9.92
CA GLN A 96 19.64 4.69 9.87
C GLN A 96 19.03 5.09 8.53
N HIS A 97 18.81 4.13 7.61
CA HIS A 97 17.98 4.35 6.43
C HIS A 97 16.57 4.63 6.93
N VAL A 98 16.31 5.87 7.23
CA VAL A 98 14.95 6.40 7.23
C VAL A 98 14.50 6.17 5.79
N SER A 99 13.47 5.36 5.58
CA SER A 99 12.84 5.21 4.28
C SER A 99 12.34 6.60 3.86
N THR A 100 13.05 7.24 2.95
CA THR A 100 12.80 8.62 2.49
C THR A 100 11.65 8.71 1.51
N GLY A 101 10.94 7.60 1.27
CA GLY A 101 9.83 7.54 0.35
C GLY A 101 8.52 8.11 0.91
N VAL A 102 7.57 8.40 0.02
CA VAL A 102 6.21 8.80 0.38
C VAL A 102 5.36 7.57 0.69
N PRO A 103 4.46 7.62 1.71
CA PRO A 103 3.63 6.50 2.09
C PRO A 103 2.56 6.19 1.04
N VAL A 104 2.34 4.89 0.81
CA VAL A 104 1.33 4.36 -0.11
C VAL A 104 0.19 3.76 0.71
N TYR A 105 -1.04 4.16 0.41
CA TYR A 105 -2.25 3.70 1.08
C TYR A 105 -3.20 3.00 0.13
N ASP A 106 -3.81 1.89 0.56
CA ASP A 106 -4.96 1.28 -0.14
C ASP A 106 -6.26 1.98 0.29
N ILE A 107 -6.26 3.30 0.18
CA ILE A 107 -7.42 4.14 0.43
C ILE A 107 -7.99 4.55 -0.93
N ASP A 108 -9.28 4.27 -1.13
CA ASP A 108 -10.01 4.83 -2.26
C ASP A 108 -10.21 6.33 -2.02
N VAL A 109 -9.47 7.13 -2.76
CA VAL A 109 -9.49 8.59 -2.60
C VAL A 109 -10.82 9.22 -2.99
N THR A 110 -11.65 8.50 -3.73
CA THR A 110 -12.97 8.98 -4.19
C THR A 110 -14.12 8.49 -3.31
N ALA A 111 -13.89 7.56 -2.39
CA ALA A 111 -14.94 6.96 -1.57
C ALA A 111 -15.11 7.64 -0.21
N GLY A 112 -16.38 7.81 0.18
CA GLY A 112 -16.80 8.22 1.52
C GLY A 112 -16.67 9.72 1.83
N CYS A 113 -17.22 10.12 2.98
CA CYS A 113 -17.29 11.51 3.45
C CYS A 113 -16.22 11.88 4.51
N ARG A 114 -15.46 10.90 5.02
CA ARG A 114 -14.42 11.15 6.04
C ARG A 114 -13.26 11.95 5.45
N SER A 115 -12.64 12.81 6.25
CA SER A 115 -11.48 13.57 5.77
C SER A 115 -10.30 12.63 5.47
N LEU A 116 -9.52 12.95 4.43
CA LEU A 116 -8.33 12.17 4.09
C LEU A 116 -7.28 12.23 5.21
N GLU A 117 -7.16 13.35 5.92
CA GLU A 117 -6.26 13.49 7.06
C GLU A 117 -6.59 12.50 8.18
N GLN A 118 -7.88 12.33 8.49
CA GLN A 118 -8.33 11.31 9.45
C GLN A 118 -8.00 9.90 8.95
N LEU A 119 -8.27 9.61 7.66
CA LEU A 119 -7.95 8.32 7.08
C LEU A 119 -6.45 8.02 7.13
N PHE A 120 -5.59 8.99 6.82
CA PHE A 120 -4.13 8.82 6.90
C PHE A 120 -3.64 8.62 8.33
N SER A 121 -4.29 9.23 9.33
CA SER A 121 -3.92 9.05 10.74
C SER A 121 -4.36 7.70 11.31
N GLU A 122 -5.44 7.12 10.79
CA GLU A 122 -6.03 5.86 11.26
C GLU A 122 -5.57 4.63 10.47
N THR A 123 -5.09 4.82 9.25
CA THR A 123 -4.71 3.75 8.34
C THR A 123 -3.20 3.64 8.24
N HIS A 124 -2.67 2.43 8.40
CA HIS A 124 -1.24 2.20 8.17
C HIS A 124 -0.96 2.15 6.66
N PRO A 125 0.15 2.74 6.19
CA PRO A 125 0.56 2.63 4.81
C PRO A 125 0.86 1.16 4.46
N ILE A 126 0.49 0.75 3.25
CA ILE A 126 0.78 -0.60 2.70
C ILE A 126 2.19 -0.70 2.13
N GLY A 127 2.90 0.41 2.02
CA GLY A 127 4.27 0.49 1.52
C GLY A 127 4.78 1.92 1.49
N MET A 128 6.02 2.06 1.03
CA MET A 128 6.68 3.34 0.79
C MET A 128 7.13 3.38 -0.67
N MET A 129 7.03 4.54 -1.31
CA MET A 129 7.44 4.75 -2.69
C MET A 129 8.49 5.86 -2.74
N ASP A 130 9.67 5.53 -3.24
CA ASP A 130 10.75 6.50 -3.41
C ASP A 130 10.73 7.04 -4.84
N ILE A 131 10.21 8.25 -4.97
CA ILE A 131 10.21 9.02 -6.23
C ILE A 131 10.90 10.34 -5.90
N PRO A 132 12.10 10.61 -6.44
CA PRO A 132 12.92 11.74 -6.03
C PRO A 132 12.26 13.12 -6.14
N GLU A 133 11.33 13.26 -7.07
CA GLU A 133 10.64 14.54 -7.35
C GLU A 133 9.37 14.75 -6.52
N LEU A 134 8.93 13.74 -5.75
CA LEU A 134 7.75 13.90 -4.92
C LEU A 134 8.08 14.63 -3.61
N PRO A 135 7.24 15.60 -3.21
CA PRO A 135 7.36 16.21 -1.89
C PRO A 135 7.23 15.17 -0.77
N SER A 136 8.02 15.32 0.29
CA SER A 136 8.02 14.39 1.43
C SER A 136 6.71 14.34 2.21
N ASP A 137 5.84 15.33 2.06
CA ASP A 137 4.50 15.42 2.63
C ASP A 137 3.40 14.93 1.68
N ALA A 138 3.78 14.32 0.56
CA ALA A 138 2.84 13.67 -0.34
C ALA A 138 2.39 12.29 0.19
N HIS A 139 1.23 11.85 -0.27
CA HIS A 139 0.64 10.54 0.03
C HIS A 139 0.20 9.89 -1.28
N VAL A 140 0.55 8.62 -1.48
CA VAL A 140 0.11 7.86 -2.65
C VAL A 140 -1.16 7.10 -2.29
N VAL A 141 -2.22 7.31 -3.07
CA VAL A 141 -3.56 6.74 -2.82
C VAL A 141 -4.15 6.15 -4.09
N LYS A 142 -5.01 5.16 -3.91
CA LYS A 142 -5.69 4.48 -5.01
C LYS A 142 -6.84 5.30 -5.56
N VAL A 143 -7.08 5.19 -6.86
CA VAL A 143 -8.18 5.85 -7.56
C VAL A 143 -9.19 4.83 -8.02
N ARG A 144 -10.47 5.12 -7.82
CA ARG A 144 -11.58 4.38 -8.41
C ARG A 144 -12.47 5.31 -9.22
N GLY A 145 -13.09 4.75 -10.26
CA GLY A 145 -13.88 5.51 -11.21
C GLY A 145 -13.09 5.90 -12.45
N ASP A 146 -13.78 6.38 -13.47
CA ASP A 146 -13.26 6.63 -14.80
C ASP A 146 -13.44 8.09 -15.25
N SER A 147 -13.90 8.97 -14.37
CA SER A 147 -14.17 10.39 -14.72
C SER A 147 -12.90 11.16 -15.15
N MET A 148 -11.72 10.66 -14.83
CA MET A 148 -10.44 11.24 -15.22
C MET A 148 -9.68 10.38 -16.26
N SER A 149 -10.37 9.41 -16.86
CA SER A 149 -9.81 8.60 -17.94
C SER A 149 -9.73 9.41 -19.25
N PRO A 150 -8.67 9.26 -20.07
CA PRO A 150 -7.60 8.28 -19.98
C PRO A 150 -6.40 8.72 -19.13
N ARG A 151 -6.37 9.95 -18.61
CA ARG A 151 -5.23 10.48 -17.85
C ARG A 151 -4.99 9.73 -16.54
N ILE A 152 -6.06 9.45 -15.80
CA ILE A 152 -6.01 8.65 -14.57
C ILE A 152 -6.97 7.50 -14.77
N ASN A 153 -6.44 6.28 -14.80
CA ASN A 153 -7.21 5.07 -15.02
C ASN A 153 -7.81 4.54 -13.72
N ASN A 154 -8.97 3.90 -13.84
CA ASN A 154 -9.58 3.18 -12.72
C ASN A 154 -8.62 2.12 -12.17
N GLY A 155 -8.39 2.12 -10.87
CA GLY A 155 -7.43 1.25 -10.19
C GLY A 155 -6.00 1.78 -10.15
N GLY A 156 -5.68 2.87 -10.87
CA GLY A 156 -4.39 3.56 -10.78
C GLY A 156 -4.15 4.20 -9.41
N TYR A 157 -2.99 4.81 -9.25
CA TYR A 157 -2.63 5.56 -8.05
C TYR A 157 -2.29 7.00 -8.41
N VAL A 158 -2.51 7.89 -7.45
CA VAL A 158 -2.08 9.29 -7.54
C VAL A 158 -1.29 9.66 -6.29
N ALA A 159 -0.21 10.41 -6.47
CA ALA A 159 0.46 11.08 -5.38
C ALA A 159 -0.21 12.43 -5.15
N ILE A 160 -0.67 12.67 -3.94
CA ILE A 160 -1.42 13.87 -3.56
C ILE A 160 -0.74 14.57 -2.39
N ARG A 161 -0.84 15.89 -2.38
CA ARG A 161 -0.35 16.73 -1.28
C ARG A 161 -1.41 17.73 -0.85
N HIS A 162 -1.60 17.86 0.45
CA HIS A 162 -2.59 18.77 1.03
C HIS A 162 -2.25 20.23 0.73
N ILE A 163 -3.22 21.02 0.26
CA ILE A 163 -3.13 22.47 0.11
C ILE A 163 -3.66 23.12 1.38
N ARG A 164 -2.74 23.62 2.21
CA ARG A 164 -3.08 24.21 3.52
C ARG A 164 -4.02 25.41 3.43
N ASP A 165 -3.92 26.19 2.36
CA ASP A 165 -4.80 27.33 2.12
C ASP A 165 -5.59 27.08 0.82
N PRO A 166 -6.88 26.71 0.89
CA PRO A 166 -7.71 26.41 -0.29
C PRO A 166 -7.98 27.64 -1.18
N ARG A 167 -7.56 28.84 -0.76
CA ARG A 167 -7.60 30.03 -1.61
C ARG A 167 -6.50 30.00 -2.68
N ASN A 168 -5.43 29.25 -2.46
CA ASN A 168 -4.29 29.13 -3.37
C ASN A 168 -4.54 28.00 -4.40
N ILE A 169 -5.45 28.24 -5.33
CA ILE A 169 -5.76 27.30 -6.41
C ILE A 169 -4.85 27.61 -7.62
N PHE A 170 -4.09 26.60 -8.06
CA PHE A 170 -3.38 26.62 -9.33
C PHE A 170 -4.35 26.13 -10.41
N TRP A 171 -4.85 27.08 -11.21
CA TRP A 171 -5.89 26.82 -12.20
C TRP A 171 -5.44 25.85 -13.29
N GLY A 172 -6.31 24.91 -13.64
CA GLY A 172 -6.03 23.90 -14.66
C GLY A 172 -5.20 22.72 -14.16
N GLN A 173 -4.86 22.67 -12.87
CA GLN A 173 -4.26 21.49 -12.24
C GLN A 173 -5.34 20.51 -11.75
N ILE A 174 -4.92 19.28 -11.54
CA ILE A 174 -5.79 18.21 -11.02
C ILE A 174 -5.72 18.21 -9.49
N TYR A 175 -6.89 18.11 -8.88
CA TYR A 175 -7.04 18.05 -7.43
C TYR A 175 -7.94 16.91 -6.99
N VAL A 176 -7.65 16.36 -5.83
CA VAL A 176 -8.69 15.73 -5.03
C VAL A 176 -9.44 16.85 -4.31
N VAL A 177 -10.69 17.00 -4.64
CA VAL A 177 -11.60 18.00 -4.07
C VAL A 177 -12.48 17.31 -3.04
N GLN A 178 -12.41 17.74 -1.79
CA GLN A 178 -13.30 17.26 -0.74
C GLN A 178 -14.42 18.25 -0.51
N LEU A 179 -15.63 17.79 -0.72
CA LEU A 179 -16.88 18.48 -0.34
C LEU A 179 -17.44 17.86 0.95
N GLU A 180 -18.61 18.27 1.40
CA GLU A 180 -19.25 17.75 2.62
C GLU A 180 -19.46 16.22 2.55
N GLU A 181 -20.06 15.75 1.46
CA GLU A 181 -20.50 14.36 1.31
C GLU A 181 -19.65 13.52 0.38
N TYR A 182 -18.85 14.16 -0.49
CA TYR A 182 -18.10 13.45 -1.53
C TYR A 182 -16.66 13.92 -1.60
N ARG A 183 -15.83 13.04 -2.15
CA ARG A 183 -14.51 13.36 -2.66
C ARG A 183 -14.46 12.99 -4.12
N MET A 184 -13.78 13.79 -4.93
CA MET A 184 -13.62 13.54 -6.36
C MET A 184 -12.28 14.05 -6.86
N ILE A 185 -11.78 13.44 -7.92
CA ILE A 185 -10.60 13.94 -8.63
C ILE A 185 -11.09 14.71 -9.85
N LYS A 186 -10.72 15.98 -9.94
CA LYS A 186 -11.12 16.87 -11.03
C LYS A 186 -10.04 17.90 -11.32
N TYR A 187 -10.06 18.46 -12.53
CA TYR A 187 -9.44 19.75 -12.77
C TYR A 187 -10.24 20.83 -12.08
N ILE A 188 -9.56 21.83 -11.51
CA ILE A 188 -10.22 23.05 -11.06
C ILE A 188 -9.97 24.15 -12.09
N ARG A 189 -11.04 24.66 -12.68
CA ARG A 189 -11.03 25.75 -13.65
C ARG A 189 -11.68 27.00 -13.07
N ARG A 190 -11.33 28.15 -13.66
CA ARG A 190 -11.95 29.42 -13.25
C ARG A 190 -13.39 29.47 -13.72
N HIS A 191 -14.27 29.90 -12.84
CA HIS A 191 -15.64 30.29 -13.15
C HIS A 191 -15.71 31.80 -13.41
N ALA A 192 -16.74 32.27 -14.14
CA ALA A 192 -16.99 33.70 -14.37
C ALA A 192 -17.28 34.45 -13.07
N ASP A 193 -18.00 33.81 -12.14
CA ASP A 193 -18.20 34.27 -10.77
C ASP A 193 -16.99 33.86 -9.90
N PRO A 194 -16.27 34.81 -9.27
CA PRO A 194 -15.12 34.53 -8.42
C PRO A 194 -15.43 33.71 -7.17
N SER A 195 -16.70 33.64 -6.74
CA SER A 195 -17.14 32.81 -5.60
C SER A 195 -17.33 31.34 -5.97
N MET A 196 -17.27 31.01 -7.24
CA MET A 196 -17.47 29.68 -7.79
C MET A 196 -16.19 29.11 -8.39
N VAL A 197 -16.15 27.80 -8.62
CA VAL A 197 -15.17 27.08 -9.43
C VAL A 197 -15.88 26.13 -10.36
N ILE A 198 -15.23 25.77 -11.46
CA ILE A 198 -15.67 24.69 -12.34
C ILE A 198 -14.82 23.46 -12.05
N LEU A 199 -15.47 22.35 -11.68
CA LEU A 199 -14.83 21.04 -11.56
C LEU A 199 -15.01 20.29 -12.88
N HIS A 200 -13.90 20.06 -13.59
CA HIS A 200 -13.86 19.48 -14.91
C HIS A 200 -13.28 18.07 -14.91
N SER A 201 -13.93 17.17 -15.62
CA SER A 201 -13.47 15.80 -15.85
C SER A 201 -12.58 15.71 -17.08
N ASP A 202 -11.59 14.79 -17.09
CA ASP A 202 -10.82 14.48 -18.31
C ASP A 202 -11.64 13.62 -19.27
N ASN A 203 -12.54 12.81 -18.74
CA ASN A 203 -13.46 11.98 -19.51
C ASN A 203 -14.65 12.81 -20.02
N PRO A 204 -14.80 12.96 -21.35
CA PRO A 204 -15.85 13.79 -21.94
C PRO A 204 -17.28 13.26 -21.73
N ALA A 205 -17.45 12.06 -21.20
CA ALA A 205 -18.76 11.52 -20.81
C ALA A 205 -19.33 12.16 -19.53
N TYR A 206 -18.53 12.97 -18.83
CA TYR A 206 -18.90 13.64 -17.59
C TYR A 206 -19.00 15.16 -17.82
N ASP A 207 -20.11 15.73 -17.42
CA ASP A 207 -20.31 17.17 -17.48
C ASP A 207 -19.47 17.93 -16.45
N ASP A 208 -19.22 19.20 -16.73
CA ASP A 208 -18.62 20.14 -15.79
C ASP A 208 -19.58 20.42 -14.63
N MET A 209 -19.04 20.65 -13.44
CA MET A 209 -19.81 20.98 -12.25
C MET A 209 -19.39 22.34 -11.70
N ASP A 210 -20.37 23.26 -11.57
CA ASP A 210 -20.16 24.54 -10.91
C ASP A 210 -20.33 24.36 -9.40
N VAL A 211 -19.30 24.69 -8.63
CA VAL A 211 -19.26 24.47 -7.18
C VAL A 211 -18.88 25.76 -6.47
N PRO A 212 -19.63 26.17 -5.43
CA PRO A 212 -19.24 27.29 -4.57
C PRO A 212 -17.88 27.00 -3.90
N ARG A 213 -16.96 27.95 -3.92
CA ARG A 213 -15.67 27.80 -3.24
C ARG A 213 -15.81 27.54 -1.75
N ALA A 214 -16.88 28.06 -1.13
CA ALA A 214 -17.20 27.88 0.26
C ALA A 214 -17.54 26.42 0.63
N ASP A 215 -17.96 25.60 -0.36
CA ASP A 215 -18.32 24.21 -0.13
C ASP A 215 -17.09 23.27 -0.18
N ILE A 216 -15.94 23.79 -0.63
CA ILE A 216 -14.68 23.04 -0.66
C ILE A 216 -14.12 22.97 0.78
N ARG A 217 -14.09 21.79 1.35
CA ARG A 217 -13.59 21.52 2.72
C ARG A 217 -12.10 21.32 2.76
N ALA A 218 -11.55 20.62 1.75
CA ALA A 218 -10.12 20.40 1.60
C ALA A 218 -9.74 20.21 0.13
N LEU A 219 -8.51 20.58 -0.19
CA LEU A 219 -7.90 20.41 -1.50
C LEU A 219 -6.57 19.67 -1.37
N TYR A 220 -6.37 18.67 -2.22
CA TYR A 220 -5.10 18.01 -2.37
C TYR A 220 -4.69 18.09 -3.84
N ILE A 221 -3.55 18.70 -4.11
CA ILE A 221 -3.02 18.75 -5.49
C ILE A 221 -2.48 17.37 -5.87
N VAL A 222 -2.74 16.94 -7.08
CA VAL A 222 -2.15 15.74 -7.67
C VAL A 222 -0.77 16.09 -8.21
N GLU A 223 0.28 15.58 -7.58
CA GLU A 223 1.67 15.80 -7.95
C GLU A 223 2.16 14.78 -9.00
N ALA A 224 1.65 13.53 -8.93
CA ALA A 224 1.98 12.49 -9.90
C ALA A 224 0.81 11.52 -10.11
N VAL A 225 0.80 10.91 -11.28
CA VAL A 225 -0.17 9.87 -11.68
C VAL A 225 0.60 8.60 -12.01
N LEU A 226 0.17 7.47 -11.43
CA LEU A 226 0.76 6.16 -11.66
C LEU A 226 -0.32 5.23 -12.21
N ASN A 227 -0.37 5.12 -13.52
CA ASN A 227 -1.18 4.11 -14.20
C ASN A 227 -0.32 2.86 -14.42
N TYR A 228 -0.90 1.68 -14.20
CA TYR A 228 -0.27 0.42 -14.51
C TYR A 228 -1.26 -0.46 -15.28
N GLU A 229 -0.71 -1.25 -16.18
CA GLU A 229 -1.45 -2.25 -16.93
C GLU A 229 -1.02 -3.63 -16.44
N VAL A 230 -2.00 -4.48 -16.17
CA VAL A 230 -1.75 -5.90 -15.83
C VAL A 230 -1.99 -6.69 -17.12
N TYR A 231 -0.90 -7.26 -17.67
CA TYR A 231 -0.93 -8.13 -18.84
C TYR A 231 -1.15 -9.59 -18.46
#